data_d31a5210572bc93b8d94aad6249174bf
#
_entry.id   d31a5210572bc93b8d94aad6249174bf
#
_cell.length_a   1.000
_cell.length_b   1.000
_cell.length_c   1.000
_cell.angle_alpha   90.00
_cell.angle_beta   90.00
_cell.angle_gamma   90.00
#
_symmetry.space_group_name_H-M   'P 1'
#
loop_
_entity.id
_entity.type
_entity.pdbx_description
1 polymer ?
#
loop_
_entity_poly.entity_id
_entity_poly.type
_entity_poly.pdbx_seq_one_letter_code
_entity_poly.pdbx_strand_id
1 'polypeptide(L)'
;MKRKPIFAAGAAFMLSACTSSLASYSVSTSASRELTADEKKVIADSLLEHIREPERARYLWAPLPADAPVNGLARYCAAVNAKSQHPPYNGLQPYLVQVQISNGRIVSSVVGSIAGGSDGRIVRNLCARHGLNPDHAA
;
A
#
# COMPACT_ATOMS: atom_id res chain seq x y z
N MET A 1 -89.99 -7.49 7.83
CA MET A 1 -88.84 -6.82 8.45
C MET A 1 -87.60 -7.46 7.92
N LYS A 2 -86.89 -6.73 7.07
CA LYS A 2 -85.64 -7.21 6.45
C LYS A 2 -84.49 -6.60 7.20
N ARG A 3 -83.65 -7.44 7.87
CA ARG A 3 -82.39 -7.01 8.48
C ARG A 3 -81.32 -7.06 7.40
N LYS A 4 -80.74 -5.92 7.17
CA LYS A 4 -79.58 -5.82 6.30
C LYS A 4 -78.32 -6.27 7.05
N PRO A 5 -77.47 -7.10 6.47
CA PRO A 5 -76.21 -7.40 7.08
C PRO A 5 -75.20 -6.22 6.85
N ILE A 6 -74.61 -5.81 7.92
CA ILE A 6 -73.54 -4.81 7.89
C ILE A 6 -72.23 -5.56 7.47
N PHE A 7 -71.69 -5.25 6.29
CA PHE A 7 -70.36 -5.70 5.89
C PHE A 7 -69.32 -4.82 6.56
N ALA A 8 -68.64 -5.38 7.49
CA ALA A 8 -67.43 -4.78 8.03
C ALA A 8 -66.36 -4.90 6.99
N ALA A 9 -65.92 -3.79 6.38
CA ALA A 9 -64.76 -3.74 5.52
C ALA A 9 -63.51 -3.77 6.41
N GLY A 10 -62.85 -4.90 6.40
CA GLY A 10 -61.55 -5.03 6.99
C GLY A 10 -60.49 -4.32 6.11
N ALA A 11 -59.98 -3.21 6.58
CA ALA A 11 -58.85 -2.55 5.97
C ALA A 11 -57.59 -3.38 6.25
N ALA A 12 -57.12 -4.10 5.26
CA ALA A 12 -55.81 -4.74 5.31
C ALA A 12 -54.78 -3.66 5.10
N PHE A 13 -54.10 -3.25 6.17
CA PHE A 13 -52.88 -2.46 6.10
C PHE A 13 -51.78 -3.34 5.55
N MET A 14 -51.48 -3.18 4.28
CA MET A 14 -50.25 -3.70 3.70
C MET A 14 -49.10 -2.83 4.22
N LEU A 15 -48.40 -3.32 5.24
CA LEU A 15 -47.09 -2.83 5.64
C LEU A 15 -46.13 -3.19 4.52
N SER A 16 -45.92 -2.25 3.60
CA SER A 16 -44.77 -2.30 2.69
C SER A 16 -43.53 -2.19 3.52
N ALA A 17 -42.94 -3.33 3.85
CA ALA A 17 -41.61 -3.38 4.37
C ALA A 17 -40.65 -2.91 3.25
N CYS A 18 -40.30 -1.63 3.29
CA CYS A 18 -39.14 -1.16 2.59
C CYS A 18 -37.91 -1.87 3.20
N THR A 19 -37.58 -3.02 2.67
CA THR A 19 -36.26 -3.58 2.85
C THR A 19 -35.31 -2.63 2.13
N SER A 20 -34.79 -1.66 2.87
CA SER A 20 -33.60 -0.93 2.48
C SER A 20 -32.50 -1.97 2.37
N SER A 21 -32.28 -2.45 1.15
CA SER A 21 -31.03 -3.11 0.83
C SER A 21 -29.94 -2.10 1.11
N LEU A 22 -29.39 -2.15 2.31
CA LEU A 22 -28.08 -1.60 2.53
C LEU A 22 -27.18 -2.42 1.61
N ALA A 23 -26.99 -1.91 0.39
CA ALA A 23 -25.88 -2.34 -0.41
C ALA A 23 -24.68 -2.17 0.50
N SER A 24 -24.17 -3.28 1.01
CA SER A 24 -22.87 -3.31 1.66
C SER A 24 -21.90 -2.83 0.59
N TYR A 25 -21.68 -1.52 0.61
CA TYR A 25 -20.57 -0.95 -0.11
C TYR A 25 -19.36 -1.54 0.60
N SER A 26 -18.92 -2.69 0.10
CA SER A 26 -17.61 -3.19 0.43
C SER A 26 -16.67 -2.15 -0.13
N VAL A 27 -16.35 -1.16 0.69
CA VAL A 27 -15.12 -0.43 0.50
C VAL A 27 -14.08 -1.52 0.54
N SER A 28 -13.67 -1.97 -0.64
CA SER A 28 -12.44 -2.70 -0.79
C SER A 28 -11.38 -1.71 -0.37
N THR A 29 -11.14 -1.63 0.91
CA THR A 29 -9.87 -1.17 1.44
C THR A 29 -8.91 -2.16 0.83
N SER A 30 -8.34 -1.79 -0.31
CA SER A 30 -7.26 -2.55 -0.91
C SER A 30 -6.22 -2.64 0.18
N ALA A 31 -6.17 -3.77 0.87
CA ALA A 31 -5.22 -3.96 1.93
C ALA A 31 -3.83 -3.84 1.32
N SER A 32 -2.92 -3.15 1.99
CA SER A 32 -1.51 -3.21 1.65
C SER A 32 -1.10 -4.68 1.55
N ARG A 33 -0.27 -5.02 0.60
CA ARG A 33 0.21 -6.38 0.42
C ARG A 33 1.72 -6.47 0.55
N GLU A 34 2.20 -7.62 0.94
CA GLU A 34 3.62 -7.89 0.91
C GLU A 34 4.14 -8.02 -0.52
N LEU A 35 5.41 -7.67 -0.71
CA LEU A 35 6.10 -7.86 -1.97
C LEU A 35 6.40 -9.34 -2.20
N THR A 36 6.27 -9.78 -3.44
CA THR A 36 6.74 -11.10 -3.85
C THR A 36 8.27 -11.15 -3.88
N ALA A 37 8.84 -12.36 -3.93
CA ALA A 37 10.29 -12.53 -4.01
C ALA A 37 10.87 -11.86 -5.27
N ASP A 38 10.17 -11.93 -6.41
CA ASP A 38 10.59 -11.31 -7.65
C ASP A 38 10.56 -9.78 -7.55
N GLU A 39 9.55 -9.21 -6.94
CA GLU A 39 9.45 -7.77 -6.71
C GLU A 39 10.55 -7.26 -5.78
N LYS A 40 10.85 -8.00 -4.72
CA LYS A 40 11.96 -7.71 -3.81
C LYS A 40 13.29 -7.71 -4.57
N LYS A 41 13.48 -8.67 -5.47
CA LYS A 41 14.67 -8.74 -6.30
C LYS A 41 14.78 -7.54 -7.24
N VAL A 42 13.70 -7.13 -7.89
CA VAL A 42 13.69 -5.94 -8.77
C VAL A 42 14.12 -4.69 -8.02
N ILE A 43 13.61 -4.48 -6.82
CA ILE A 43 13.99 -3.33 -5.99
C ILE A 43 15.44 -3.46 -5.51
N ALA A 44 15.84 -4.62 -5.00
CA ALA A 44 17.21 -4.85 -4.53
C ALA A 44 18.23 -4.62 -5.64
N ASP A 45 17.98 -5.11 -6.85
CA ASP A 45 18.86 -4.92 -8.01
C ASP A 45 19.04 -3.43 -8.34
N SER A 46 17.99 -2.61 -8.19
CA SER A 46 18.09 -1.17 -8.40
C SER A 46 18.96 -0.44 -7.37
N LEU A 47 19.16 -1.02 -6.19
CA LEU A 47 19.97 -0.45 -5.11
C LEU A 47 21.44 -0.83 -5.20
N LEU A 48 21.81 -1.79 -6.07
CA LEU A 48 23.18 -2.33 -6.13
C LEU A 48 24.26 -1.27 -6.39
N GLU A 49 23.94 -0.25 -7.17
CA GLU A 49 24.89 0.84 -7.47
C GLU A 49 25.14 1.75 -6.26
N HIS A 50 24.28 1.70 -5.25
CA HIS A 50 24.34 2.54 -4.05
C HIS A 50 24.90 1.80 -2.83
N ILE A 51 25.02 0.49 -2.90
CA ILE A 51 25.37 -0.37 -1.77
C ILE A 51 26.73 -1.04 -2.03
N ARG A 52 27.59 -1.00 -1.02
CA ARG A 52 28.80 -1.82 -0.98
C ARG A 52 28.48 -3.17 -0.33
N GLU A 53 29.13 -4.23 -0.79
CA GLU A 53 28.94 -5.58 -0.26
C GLU A 53 27.45 -5.99 -0.23
N PRO A 54 26.76 -6.00 -1.37
CA PRO A 54 25.30 -6.24 -1.41
C PRO A 54 24.90 -7.60 -0.84
N GLU A 55 25.81 -8.57 -0.82
CA GLU A 55 25.60 -9.89 -0.21
C GLU A 55 25.45 -9.83 1.31
N ARG A 56 25.89 -8.74 1.94
CA ARG A 56 25.73 -8.48 3.38
C ARG A 56 24.58 -7.57 3.70
N ALA A 57 23.92 -7.02 2.71
CA ALA A 57 22.79 -6.13 2.90
C ALA A 57 21.59 -6.89 3.50
N ARG A 58 20.95 -6.25 4.46
CA ARG A 58 19.72 -6.73 5.06
C ARG A 58 18.60 -5.76 4.76
N TYR A 59 17.62 -6.22 4.01
CA TYR A 59 16.48 -5.41 3.61
C TYR A 59 15.36 -5.53 4.63
N LEU A 60 14.79 -4.37 4.99
CA LEU A 60 13.58 -4.28 5.77
C LEU A 60 12.47 -3.87 4.80
N TRP A 61 11.66 -4.83 4.41
CA TRP A 61 10.63 -4.62 3.41
C TRP A 61 9.38 -4.01 4.02
N ALA A 62 8.87 -2.96 3.42
CA ALA A 62 7.54 -2.45 3.71
C ALA A 62 6.51 -3.11 2.77
N PRO A 63 5.23 -3.18 3.18
CA PRO A 63 4.19 -3.62 2.26
C PRO A 63 3.99 -2.61 1.13
N LEU A 64 3.55 -3.07 -0.03
CA LEU A 64 3.12 -2.19 -1.10
C LEU A 64 1.84 -1.48 -0.66
N PRO A 65 1.75 -0.13 -0.77
CA PRO A 65 0.57 0.60 -0.36
C PRO A 65 -0.70 0.13 -1.08
N ALA A 66 -1.82 0.20 -0.35
CA ALA A 66 -3.12 -0.21 -0.86
C ALA A 66 -3.60 0.59 -2.08
N ASP A 67 -3.17 1.84 -2.18
CA ASP A 67 -3.49 2.76 -3.27
C ASP A 67 -2.54 2.68 -4.47
N ALA A 68 -1.60 1.73 -4.46
CA ALA A 68 -0.73 1.49 -5.60
C ALA A 68 -1.57 1.10 -6.83
N PRO A 69 -1.30 1.70 -8.00
CA PRO A 69 -2.05 1.38 -9.21
C PRO A 69 -1.80 -0.06 -9.68
N VAL A 70 -2.73 -0.62 -10.40
CA VAL A 70 -2.55 -1.94 -11.06
C VAL A 70 -1.57 -1.81 -12.24
N ASN A 71 -1.59 -0.68 -12.92
CA ASN A 71 -0.66 -0.33 -13.99
C ASN A 71 -0.23 1.12 -13.83
N GLY A 72 1.06 1.37 -13.91
CA GLY A 72 1.62 2.72 -13.84
C GLY A 72 2.77 2.85 -12.86
N LEU A 73 3.09 4.09 -12.54
CA LEU A 73 4.18 4.43 -11.64
C LEU A 73 3.67 4.58 -10.20
N ALA A 74 4.44 4.09 -9.27
CA ALA A 74 4.21 4.30 -7.84
C ALA A 74 5.52 4.59 -7.12
N ARG A 75 5.43 5.16 -5.93
CA ARG A 75 6.56 5.33 -5.02
C ARG A 75 6.51 4.24 -3.96
N TYR A 76 7.68 3.77 -3.62
CA TYR A 76 7.85 2.77 -2.58
C TYR A 76 9.00 3.20 -1.66
N CYS A 77 8.79 3.10 -0.37
CA CYS A 77 9.77 3.42 0.65
C CYS A 77 9.95 2.25 1.59
N ALA A 78 11.21 1.94 1.87
CA ALA A 78 11.61 0.98 2.89
C ALA A 78 13.01 1.32 3.37
N ALA A 79 13.69 0.40 4.02
CA ALA A 79 15.03 0.61 4.51
C ALA A 79 15.93 -0.60 4.22
N VAL A 80 17.20 -0.35 4.14
CA VAL A 80 18.23 -1.38 4.02
C VAL A 80 19.33 -1.12 5.03
N ASN A 81 19.76 -2.16 5.73
CA ASN A 81 20.95 -2.14 6.56
C ASN A 81 22.13 -2.62 5.71
N ALA A 82 22.97 -1.69 5.32
CA ALA A 82 24.07 -1.95 4.40
C ALA A 82 25.16 -0.88 4.51
N LYS A 83 26.29 -1.13 3.85
CA LYS A 83 27.32 -0.11 3.61
C LYS A 83 26.97 0.66 2.35
N SER A 84 27.03 1.99 2.40
CA SER A 84 26.89 2.85 1.23
C SER A 84 28.23 3.20 0.63
N GLN A 85 28.20 3.57 -0.67
CA GLN A 85 29.42 3.99 -1.38
C GLN A 85 29.69 5.48 -1.19
N HIS A 86 28.67 6.33 -1.27
CA HIS A 86 28.81 7.79 -1.21
C HIS A 86 27.60 8.44 -0.53
N PRO A 87 27.77 9.20 0.55
CA PRO A 87 28.95 9.19 1.43
C PRO A 87 29.12 7.85 2.14
N PRO A 88 30.32 7.53 2.63
CA PRO A 88 30.54 6.29 3.36
C PRO A 88 29.66 6.21 4.60
N TYR A 89 28.81 5.21 4.66
CA TYR A 89 27.92 4.96 5.79
C TYR A 89 27.73 3.44 5.96
N ASN A 90 27.62 3.01 7.19
CA ASN A 90 27.30 1.63 7.53
C ASN A 90 26.17 1.60 8.54
N GLY A 91 25.07 1.04 8.16
CA GLY A 91 23.88 0.95 9.01
C GLY A 91 22.57 1.06 8.24
N LEU A 92 21.52 1.41 8.95
CA LEU A 92 20.18 1.51 8.40
C LEU A 92 20.02 2.75 7.52
N GLN A 93 19.61 2.54 6.30
CA GLN A 93 19.39 3.58 5.31
C GLN A 93 17.98 3.50 4.75
N PRO A 94 17.12 4.49 5.02
CA PRO A 94 15.84 4.59 4.31
C PRO A 94 16.09 4.88 2.84
N TYR A 95 15.23 4.34 1.99
CA TYR A 95 15.26 4.61 0.56
C TYR A 95 13.87 4.87 0.00
N LEU A 96 13.83 5.66 -1.04
CA LEU A 96 12.67 5.90 -1.88
C LEU A 96 13.00 5.47 -3.30
N VAL A 97 12.19 4.60 -3.84
CA VAL A 97 12.29 4.16 -5.23
C VAL A 97 10.99 4.46 -5.97
N GLN A 98 11.12 4.72 -7.26
CA GLN A 98 10.00 4.77 -8.17
C GLN A 98 9.87 3.43 -8.86
N VAL A 99 8.74 2.80 -8.74
CA VAL A 99 8.48 1.48 -9.33
C VAL A 99 7.47 1.58 -10.46
N GLN A 100 7.70 0.79 -11.49
CA GLN A 100 6.73 0.54 -12.56
C GLN A 100 5.93 -0.70 -12.18
N ILE A 101 4.61 -0.56 -12.16
CA ILE A 101 3.69 -1.66 -11.89
C ILE A 101 2.99 -2.03 -13.20
N SER A 102 2.93 -3.31 -13.48
CA SER A 102 2.20 -3.90 -14.60
C SER A 102 1.41 -5.11 -14.11
N ASN A 103 0.10 -5.11 -14.35
CA ASN A 103 -0.81 -6.14 -13.87
C ASN A 103 -0.68 -6.43 -12.36
N GLY A 104 -0.53 -5.36 -11.57
CA GLY A 104 -0.41 -5.44 -10.12
C GLY A 104 0.95 -5.91 -9.61
N ARG A 105 1.96 -6.05 -10.46
CA ARG A 105 3.32 -6.48 -10.09
C ARG A 105 4.35 -5.43 -10.41
N ILE A 106 5.31 -5.26 -9.53
CA ILE A 106 6.46 -4.40 -9.78
C ILE A 106 7.37 -5.09 -10.80
N VAL A 107 7.61 -4.42 -11.92
CA VAL A 107 8.42 -4.94 -13.04
C VAL A 107 9.74 -4.20 -13.23
N SER A 108 9.84 -2.97 -12.71
CA SER A 108 11.09 -2.21 -12.70
C SER A 108 11.13 -1.23 -11.54
N SER A 109 12.33 -0.80 -11.18
CA SER A 109 12.57 0.12 -10.08
C SER A 109 13.73 1.05 -10.38
N VAL A 110 13.58 2.31 -10.00
CA VAL A 110 14.62 3.33 -10.10
C VAL A 110 14.77 4.02 -8.76
N VAL A 111 16.00 4.15 -8.30
CA VAL A 111 16.29 4.82 -7.03
C VAL A 111 16.07 6.31 -7.16
N GLY A 112 15.20 6.86 -6.32
CA GLY A 112 15.00 8.30 -6.19
C GLY A 112 15.90 8.90 -5.11
N SER A 113 16.01 8.24 -3.97
CA SER A 113 16.85 8.70 -2.86
C SER A 113 17.19 7.53 -1.93
N ILE A 114 18.40 7.51 -1.43
CA ILE A 114 18.87 6.60 -0.38
C ILE A 114 19.95 7.31 0.43
N ALA A 115 19.84 7.28 1.74
CA ALA A 115 20.86 7.85 2.61
C ALA A 115 20.74 7.33 4.04
N GLY A 116 21.84 7.29 4.74
CA GLY A 116 21.92 6.96 6.16
C GLY A 116 22.29 8.15 7.04
N GLY A 117 22.32 7.95 8.34
CA GLY A 117 22.69 8.97 9.30
C GLY A 117 21.76 10.19 9.28
N SER A 118 22.33 11.39 9.36
CA SER A 118 21.56 12.65 9.33
C SER A 118 20.80 12.86 8.03
N ASP A 119 21.35 12.41 6.91
CA ASP A 119 20.74 12.53 5.59
C ASP A 119 19.54 11.58 5.42
N GLY A 120 19.47 10.52 6.21
CA GLY A 120 18.32 9.62 6.28
C GLY A 120 17.03 10.34 6.66
N ARG A 121 17.09 11.42 7.43
CA ARG A 121 15.91 12.24 7.73
C ARG A 121 15.31 12.88 6.48
N ILE A 122 16.14 13.27 5.54
CA ILE A 122 15.68 13.86 4.28
C ILE A 122 14.86 12.82 3.50
N VAL A 123 15.37 11.60 3.42
CA VAL A 123 14.68 10.49 2.75
C VAL A 123 13.36 10.16 3.46
N ARG A 124 13.36 10.08 4.80
CA ARG A 124 12.14 9.86 5.58
C ARG A 124 11.11 10.94 5.34
N ASN A 125 11.52 12.20 5.28
CA ASN A 125 10.63 13.32 5.01
C ASN A 125 10.05 13.25 3.57
N LEU A 126 10.85 12.85 2.60
CA LEU A 126 10.37 12.61 1.23
C LEU A 126 9.32 11.50 1.20
N CYS A 127 9.58 10.40 1.88
CA CYS A 127 8.60 9.30 2.01
C CYS A 127 7.31 9.77 2.68
N ALA A 128 7.41 10.52 3.79
CA ALA A 128 6.26 11.01 4.52
C ALA A 128 5.36 11.93 3.68
N ARG A 129 5.93 12.75 2.79
CA ARG A 129 5.17 13.59 1.85
C ARG A 129 4.29 12.79 0.90
N HIS A 130 4.61 11.52 0.70
CA HIS A 130 3.85 10.59 -0.12
C HIS A 130 3.04 9.60 0.70
N GLY A 131 2.89 9.86 2.00
CA GLY A 131 2.15 8.97 2.90
C GLY A 131 2.84 7.63 3.17
N LEU A 132 4.16 7.55 2.95
CA LEU A 132 4.96 6.34 3.09
C LEU A 132 5.85 6.40 4.33
N ASN A 133 6.08 5.26 4.96
CA ASN A 133 6.97 5.13 6.11
C ASN A 133 8.01 4.03 5.82
N PRO A 134 9.29 4.39 5.63
CA PRO A 134 10.33 3.40 5.39
C PRO A 134 10.65 2.53 6.61
N ASP A 135 10.26 2.96 7.80
CA ASP A 135 10.51 2.24 9.04
C ASP A 135 9.39 1.24 9.38
N HIS A 136 8.44 1.03 8.46
CA HIS A 136 7.26 0.17 8.67
C HIS A 136 7.58 -1.32 8.71
N ALA A 137 8.80 -1.70 8.46
CA ALA A 137 9.23 -3.09 8.38
C ALA A 137 9.76 -3.62 9.73
N ALA A 138 9.20 -3.14 10.80
CA ALA A 138 9.49 -3.68 12.13
C ALA A 138 8.48 -4.75 12.51
#